data_23140512786490cc46c9e887a6bd8ad7
#
_entry.id   23140512786490cc46c9e887a6bd8ad7
#
_cell.length_a   1.000
_cell.length_b   1.000
_cell.length_c   1.000
_cell.angle_alpha   90.00
_cell.angle_beta   90.00
_cell.angle_gamma   90.00
#
_symmetry.space_group_name_H-M   'P 1'
#
loop_
_entity.id
_entity.type
_entity.pdbx_description
1 polymer ?
#
loop_
_entity_poly.entity_id
_entity_poly.type
_entity_poly.pdbx_seq_one_letter_code
_entity_poly.pdbx_strand_id
1 'polypeptide(L)'
;MKGIRRLLVLQHLEIEGPGLFEQFAKERNLKIEIIRLDNKNALPQTKNGDLILIMGGPMGVKDIGSDRYPWLKLERDFIKKELENERPIVGVCLGAQLLASAAGGDVEILKYGSPPKALPEIGWSQIFIDKSNKDFKALFEDPFHVLHWHGDRILLPNKQYSLLVVHVVRNSFLGLVNLLTDYNSI
;
A
#
# COMPACT_ATOMS: atom_id res chain seq x y z
N MET A 1 14.76 -11.16 -2.67
CA MET A 1 14.98 -9.68 -2.83
C MET A 1 16.41 -9.36 -3.31
N LYS A 2 16.93 -10.16 -4.24
CA LYS A 2 18.21 -9.84 -4.91
C LYS A 2 17.98 -8.57 -5.76
N GLY A 3 18.72 -7.50 -5.44
CA GLY A 3 18.71 -6.28 -6.22
C GLY A 3 18.16 -5.02 -5.54
N ILE A 4 17.40 -5.12 -4.43
CA ILE A 4 16.94 -3.93 -3.68
C ILE A 4 18.11 -3.36 -2.89
N ARG A 5 18.31 -2.03 -3.00
CA ARG A 5 19.41 -1.29 -2.37
C ARG A 5 18.94 -0.06 -1.59
N ARG A 6 17.74 0.45 -1.89
CA ARG A 6 17.16 1.62 -1.22
C ARG A 6 15.69 1.37 -0.89
N LEU A 7 15.30 1.71 0.35
CA LEU A 7 13.91 1.90 0.75
C LEU A 7 13.56 3.38 0.60
N LEU A 8 12.65 3.68 -0.30
CA LEU A 8 12.16 5.01 -0.57
C LEU A 8 10.77 5.14 0.05
N VAL A 9 10.63 5.98 1.08
CA VAL A 9 9.40 6.11 1.87
C VAL A 9 8.67 7.40 1.49
N LEU A 10 7.43 7.29 1.03
CA LEU A 10 6.51 8.42 0.91
C LEU A 10 5.69 8.50 2.19
N GLN A 11 5.88 9.57 2.95
CA GLN A 11 5.29 9.76 4.28
C GLN A 11 4.39 11.00 4.27
N HIS A 12 3.19 10.89 4.83
CA HIS A 12 2.16 11.93 4.79
C HIS A 12 2.07 12.76 6.06
N LEU A 13 2.43 12.17 7.22
CA LEU A 13 2.45 12.83 8.52
C LEU A 13 3.71 12.46 9.29
N GLU A 14 4.17 13.36 10.16
CA GLU A 14 5.36 13.14 10.98
C GLU A 14 5.25 11.91 11.88
N ILE A 15 4.10 11.72 12.47
CA ILE A 15 3.84 10.65 13.44
C ILE A 15 3.63 9.27 12.79
N GLU A 16 3.38 9.22 11.48
CA GLU A 16 3.15 7.98 10.73
C GLU A 16 4.38 7.58 9.92
N GLY A 17 5.50 7.39 10.61
CA GLY A 17 6.76 6.96 10.01
C GLY A 17 6.79 5.48 9.62
N PRO A 18 7.86 5.02 8.96
CA PRO A 18 7.98 3.67 8.41
C PRO A 18 8.04 2.53 9.44
N GLY A 19 8.25 2.84 10.73
CA GLY A 19 8.19 1.86 11.80
C GLY A 19 9.10 0.64 11.57
N LEU A 20 8.54 -0.57 11.61
CA LEU A 20 9.27 -1.83 11.40
C LEU A 20 9.92 -1.95 10.02
N PHE A 21 9.42 -1.26 9.00
CA PHE A 21 10.07 -1.24 7.69
C PHE A 21 11.43 -0.55 7.73
N GLU A 22 11.59 0.46 8.58
CA GLU A 22 12.88 1.11 8.78
C GLU A 22 13.88 0.18 9.46
N GLN A 23 13.44 -0.55 10.49
CA GLN A 23 14.26 -1.58 11.15
C GLN A 23 14.67 -2.65 10.15
N PHE A 24 13.73 -3.21 9.39
CA PHE A 24 13.97 -4.18 8.33
C PHE A 24 14.99 -3.69 7.29
N ALA A 25 14.89 -2.43 6.88
CA ALA A 25 15.82 -1.85 5.93
C ALA A 25 17.24 -1.72 6.51
N LYS A 26 17.37 -1.32 7.78
CA LYS A 26 18.64 -1.24 8.51
C LYS A 26 19.31 -2.62 8.63
N GLU A 27 18.56 -3.65 9.02
CA GLU A 27 19.04 -5.02 9.14
C GLU A 27 19.58 -5.58 7.81
N ARG A 28 19.08 -5.08 6.69
CA ARG A 28 19.49 -5.47 5.32
C ARG A 28 20.45 -4.50 4.65
N ASN A 29 20.96 -3.52 5.40
CA ASN A 29 21.88 -2.48 4.91
C ASN A 29 21.32 -1.73 3.69
N LEU A 30 19.99 -1.51 3.64
CA LEU A 30 19.37 -0.68 2.61
C LEU A 30 19.57 0.80 2.95
N LYS A 31 19.84 1.62 1.94
CA LYS A 31 19.73 3.07 2.10
C LYS A 31 18.27 3.43 2.34
N ILE A 32 18.00 4.27 3.34
CA ILE A 32 16.64 4.75 3.63
C ILE A 32 16.55 6.22 3.23
N GLU A 33 15.49 6.55 2.51
CA GLU A 33 15.19 7.93 2.12
C GLU A 33 13.70 8.19 2.36
N ILE A 34 13.41 9.14 3.25
CA ILE A 34 12.05 9.49 3.65
C ILE A 34 11.68 10.83 3.03
N ILE A 35 10.59 10.85 2.27
CA ILE A 35 10.04 12.02 1.62
C ILE A 35 8.74 12.40 2.32
N ARG A 36 8.74 13.54 3.01
CA ARG A 36 7.60 14.12 3.73
C ARG A 36 6.78 14.96 2.75
N LEU A 37 5.65 14.43 2.29
CA LEU A 37 4.80 15.08 1.29
C LEU A 37 4.01 16.25 1.88
N ASP A 38 3.64 16.20 3.15
CA ASP A 38 2.98 17.29 3.87
C ASP A 38 3.88 18.54 4.01
N ASN A 39 5.20 18.37 3.97
CA ASN A 39 6.18 19.47 3.96
C ASN A 39 6.46 20.03 2.56
N LYS A 40 5.61 19.72 1.57
CA LYS A 40 5.76 20.15 0.17
C LYS A 40 7.07 19.69 -0.50
N ASN A 41 7.66 18.60 0.00
CA ASN A 41 8.82 18.01 -0.66
C ASN A 41 8.42 17.49 -2.05
N ALA A 42 9.31 17.67 -3.01
CA ALA A 42 9.10 17.13 -4.35
C ALA A 42 9.13 15.59 -4.31
N LEU A 43 8.34 14.97 -5.18
CA LEU A 43 8.41 13.53 -5.39
C LEU A 43 9.80 13.12 -5.87
N PRO A 44 10.33 12.00 -5.39
CA PRO A 44 11.71 11.61 -5.65
C PRO A 44 11.89 11.07 -7.07
N GLN A 45 13.14 11.12 -7.54
CA GLN A 45 13.53 10.35 -8.70
C GLN A 45 13.84 8.91 -8.28
N THR A 46 13.22 7.98 -8.97
CA THR A 46 13.42 6.54 -8.76
C THR A 46 14.52 5.98 -9.65
N LYS A 47 15.12 4.89 -9.22
CA LYS A 47 16.17 4.15 -9.95
C LYS A 47 16.07 2.65 -9.69
N ASN A 48 16.80 1.88 -10.49
CA ASN A 48 16.84 0.42 -10.29
C ASN A 48 17.40 0.07 -8.91
N GLY A 49 16.72 -0.81 -8.22
CA GLY A 49 17.04 -1.22 -6.85
C GLY A 49 16.30 -0.42 -5.76
N ASP A 50 15.33 0.41 -6.13
CA ASP A 50 14.42 1.04 -5.17
C ASP A 50 13.26 0.11 -4.85
N LEU A 51 12.91 0.04 -3.55
CA LEU A 51 11.64 -0.41 -3.04
C LEU A 51 10.89 0.82 -2.55
N ILE A 52 9.72 1.08 -3.10
CA ILE A 52 8.88 2.22 -2.72
C ILE A 52 7.91 1.77 -1.63
N LEU A 53 7.90 2.48 -0.50
CA LEU A 53 6.95 2.30 0.60
C LEU A 53 6.07 3.54 0.71
N ILE A 54 4.76 3.36 0.58
CA ILE A 54 3.78 4.43 0.69
C ILE A 54 3.06 4.25 2.03
N MET A 55 3.19 5.23 2.90
CA MET A 55 2.66 5.16 4.26
C MET A 55 1.16 5.47 4.31
N GLY A 56 0.58 5.30 5.51
CA GLY A 56 -0.77 5.70 5.86
C GLY A 56 -0.94 7.22 5.95
N GLY A 57 -2.17 7.64 6.27
CA GLY A 57 -2.52 9.03 6.47
C GLY A 57 -4.02 9.21 6.67
N PRO A 58 -4.44 10.36 7.23
CA PRO A 58 -5.86 10.66 7.49
C PRO A 58 -6.65 11.07 6.24
N MET A 59 -5.97 11.20 5.09
CA MET A 59 -6.58 11.51 3.82
C MET A 59 -7.22 10.26 3.21
N GLY A 60 -8.09 10.44 2.21
CA GLY A 60 -8.64 9.36 1.41
C GLY A 60 -8.45 9.58 -0.08
N VAL A 61 -8.67 8.55 -0.90
CA VAL A 61 -8.62 8.66 -2.37
C VAL A 61 -9.60 9.71 -2.91
N LYS A 62 -10.71 9.92 -2.21
CA LYS A 62 -11.69 10.98 -2.52
C LYS A 62 -11.14 12.41 -2.38
N ASP A 63 -10.04 12.59 -1.65
CA ASP A 63 -9.39 13.88 -1.46
C ASP A 63 -8.41 14.22 -2.60
N ILE A 64 -8.21 13.30 -3.57
CA ILE A 64 -7.38 13.54 -4.75
C ILE A 64 -7.98 14.70 -5.56
N GLY A 65 -7.16 15.73 -5.79
CA GLY A 65 -7.58 16.98 -6.46
C GLY A 65 -8.16 18.05 -5.53
N SER A 66 -8.21 17.79 -4.23
CA SER A 66 -8.55 18.78 -3.22
C SER A 66 -7.41 19.78 -3.01
N ASP A 67 -7.77 21.07 -2.84
CA ASP A 67 -6.81 22.13 -2.50
C ASP A 67 -6.15 21.90 -1.12
N ARG A 68 -6.80 21.13 -0.26
CA ARG A 68 -6.27 20.77 1.07
C ARG A 68 -5.06 19.87 0.99
N TYR A 69 -5.03 18.96 -0.01
CA TYR A 69 -3.98 17.95 -0.18
C TYR A 69 -3.48 17.93 -1.64
N PRO A 70 -2.86 19.02 -2.11
CA PRO A 70 -2.53 19.18 -3.53
C PRO A 70 -1.52 18.12 -4.03
N TRP A 71 -0.73 17.54 -3.13
CA TRP A 71 0.25 16.49 -3.48
C TRP A 71 -0.36 15.14 -3.81
N LEU A 72 -1.58 14.80 -3.31
CA LEU A 72 -2.19 13.48 -3.51
C LEU A 72 -2.36 13.12 -4.98
N LYS A 73 -2.71 14.09 -5.82
CA LYS A 73 -2.82 13.85 -7.26
C LYS A 73 -1.45 13.52 -7.88
N LEU A 74 -0.44 14.30 -7.52
CA LEU A 74 0.91 14.11 -8.02
C LEU A 74 1.48 12.76 -7.55
N GLU A 75 1.21 12.38 -6.31
CA GLU A 75 1.61 11.11 -5.73
C GLU A 75 0.94 9.94 -6.44
N ARG A 76 -0.38 9.98 -6.66
CA ARG A 76 -1.09 8.94 -7.41
C ARG A 76 -0.53 8.79 -8.83
N ASP A 77 -0.27 9.91 -9.52
CA ASP A 77 0.28 9.90 -10.88
C ASP A 77 1.74 9.36 -10.89
N PHE A 78 2.51 9.65 -9.84
CA PHE A 78 3.83 9.05 -9.61
C PHE A 78 3.72 7.54 -9.40
N ILE A 79 2.81 7.07 -8.51
CA ILE A 79 2.59 5.65 -8.27
C ILE A 79 2.22 4.93 -9.56
N LYS A 80 1.32 5.51 -10.37
CA LYS A 80 0.93 4.95 -11.66
C LYS A 80 2.14 4.76 -12.59
N LYS A 81 2.97 5.79 -12.71
CA LYS A 81 4.20 5.73 -13.50
C LYS A 81 5.16 4.63 -13.00
N GLU A 82 5.33 4.52 -11.68
CA GLU A 82 6.22 3.51 -11.11
C GLU A 82 5.67 2.08 -11.24
N LEU A 83 4.34 1.91 -11.24
CA LEU A 83 3.69 0.65 -11.62
C LEU A 83 3.95 0.27 -13.08
N GLU A 84 3.85 1.25 -13.99
CA GLU A 84 4.15 1.06 -15.42
C GLU A 84 5.63 0.71 -15.66
N ASN A 85 6.52 1.20 -14.79
CA ASN A 85 7.95 0.87 -14.77
C ASN A 85 8.26 -0.43 -14.01
N GLU A 86 7.22 -1.16 -13.58
CA GLU A 86 7.35 -2.42 -12.84
C GLU A 86 8.20 -2.33 -11.58
N ARG A 87 8.17 -1.20 -10.88
CA ARG A 87 8.87 -1.00 -9.61
C ARG A 87 8.20 -1.77 -8.48
N PRO A 88 8.97 -2.35 -7.55
CA PRO A 88 8.39 -2.92 -6.35
C PRO A 88 7.85 -1.81 -5.44
N ILE A 89 6.54 -1.87 -5.15
CA ILE A 89 5.83 -0.88 -4.34
C ILE A 89 5.05 -1.59 -3.25
N VAL A 90 5.12 -1.05 -2.04
CA VAL A 90 4.32 -1.47 -0.88
C VAL A 90 3.48 -0.29 -0.43
N GLY A 91 2.18 -0.47 -0.28
CA GLY A 91 1.26 0.52 0.28
C GLY A 91 0.70 0.08 1.63
N VAL A 92 0.64 1.00 2.59
CA VAL A 92 0.07 0.78 3.92
C VAL A 92 -1.13 1.69 4.12
N CYS A 93 -2.30 1.16 4.46
CA CYS A 93 -3.54 1.90 4.70
C CYS A 93 -3.87 2.84 3.52
N LEU A 94 -3.78 4.18 3.68
CA LEU A 94 -3.94 5.15 2.58
C LEU A 94 -3.03 4.81 1.38
N GLY A 95 -1.78 4.43 1.64
CA GLY A 95 -0.84 4.04 0.58
C GLY A 95 -1.33 2.85 -0.24
N ALA A 96 -2.00 1.88 0.38
CA ALA A 96 -2.62 0.77 -0.32
C ALA A 96 -3.82 1.22 -1.18
N GLN A 97 -4.61 2.16 -0.67
CA GLN A 97 -5.73 2.76 -1.39
C GLN A 97 -5.26 3.55 -2.62
N LEU A 98 -4.22 4.38 -2.46
CA LEU A 98 -3.60 5.14 -3.56
C LEU A 98 -3.02 4.21 -4.62
N LEU A 99 -2.36 3.14 -4.21
CA LEU A 99 -1.78 2.14 -5.10
C LEU A 99 -2.88 1.41 -5.91
N ALA A 100 -3.98 1.03 -5.25
CA ALA A 100 -5.13 0.42 -5.93
C ALA A 100 -5.77 1.37 -6.94
N SER A 101 -5.99 2.63 -6.56
CA SER A 101 -6.50 3.68 -7.44
C SER A 101 -5.58 3.94 -8.64
N ALA A 102 -4.27 3.99 -8.43
CA ALA A 102 -3.27 4.17 -9.48
C ALA A 102 -3.25 2.98 -10.46
N ALA A 103 -3.52 1.76 -9.96
CA ALA A 103 -3.63 0.55 -10.75
C ALA A 103 -4.95 0.45 -11.54
N GLY A 104 -5.90 1.38 -11.35
CA GLY A 104 -7.22 1.38 -12.00
C GLY A 104 -8.30 0.62 -11.22
N GLY A 105 -8.05 0.31 -9.95
CA GLY A 105 -9.05 -0.12 -8.99
C GLY A 105 -9.82 1.05 -8.41
N ASP A 106 -10.69 0.76 -7.44
CA ASP A 106 -11.53 1.76 -6.79
C ASP A 106 -11.44 1.63 -5.26
N VAL A 107 -11.92 2.65 -4.56
CA VAL A 107 -11.97 2.69 -3.09
C VAL A 107 -13.34 3.22 -2.67
N GLU A 108 -14.04 2.44 -1.87
CA GLU A 108 -15.37 2.81 -1.41
C GLU A 108 -15.50 2.74 0.12
N ILE A 109 -16.42 3.52 0.66
CA ILE A 109 -16.73 3.50 2.10
C ILE A 109 -17.28 2.13 2.48
N LEU A 110 -16.74 1.54 3.54
CA LEU A 110 -17.30 0.35 4.16
C LEU A 110 -18.71 0.62 4.65
N LYS A 111 -19.65 -0.24 4.23
CA LYS A 111 -21.06 -0.15 4.62
C LYS A 111 -21.58 -1.52 5.00
N TYR A 112 -22.34 -1.56 6.09
CA TYR A 112 -22.99 -2.77 6.60
C TYR A 112 -24.47 -2.52 6.91
N GLY A 113 -25.25 -3.60 6.90
CA GLY A 113 -26.66 -3.60 7.26
C GLY A 113 -27.62 -3.29 6.12
N SER A 114 -28.91 -3.25 6.47
CA SER A 114 -30.01 -2.90 5.56
C SER A 114 -30.96 -1.93 6.27
N PRO A 115 -31.04 -0.66 5.86
CA PRO A 115 -30.26 -0.01 4.81
C PRO A 115 -28.75 0.11 5.14
N PRO A 116 -27.85 0.17 4.12
CA PRO A 116 -26.43 0.23 4.34
C PRO A 116 -26.01 1.50 5.07
N LYS A 117 -25.23 1.36 6.16
CA LYS A 117 -24.64 2.50 6.91
C LYS A 117 -23.14 2.38 6.91
N ALA A 118 -22.43 3.50 6.84
CA ALA A 118 -21.00 3.55 7.00
C ALA A 118 -20.62 2.96 8.38
N LEU A 119 -19.69 2.01 8.37
CA LEU A 119 -19.22 1.34 9.59
C LEU A 119 -17.71 1.13 9.48
N PRO A 120 -16.90 2.04 10.06
CA PRO A 120 -15.46 1.84 10.09
C PRO A 120 -15.07 0.63 10.93
N GLU A 121 -14.00 -0.02 10.56
CA GLU A 121 -13.39 -1.11 11.33
C GLU A 121 -12.25 -0.54 12.18
N ILE A 122 -12.41 -0.69 13.50
CA ILE A 122 -11.43 -0.23 14.49
C ILE A 122 -11.25 -1.35 15.52
N GLY A 123 -10.01 -1.82 15.71
CA GLY A 123 -9.65 -2.81 16.68
C GLY A 123 -8.95 -4.04 16.12
N TRP A 124 -8.58 -4.96 17.01
CA TRP A 124 -7.92 -6.21 16.64
C TRP A 124 -8.92 -7.22 16.08
N SER A 125 -8.64 -7.73 14.89
CA SER A 125 -9.44 -8.79 14.26
C SER A 125 -8.56 -9.72 13.44
N GLN A 126 -9.13 -10.91 13.17
CA GLN A 126 -8.47 -11.91 12.33
C GLN A 126 -8.53 -11.52 10.87
N ILE A 127 -7.45 -11.84 10.16
CA ILE A 127 -7.40 -11.82 8.72
C ILE A 127 -7.06 -13.21 8.19
N PHE A 128 -7.48 -13.47 6.97
CA PHE A 128 -7.28 -14.73 6.28
C PHE A 128 -6.49 -14.47 5.00
N ILE A 129 -5.56 -15.37 4.72
CA ILE A 129 -4.74 -15.28 3.49
C ILE A 129 -5.50 -15.93 2.34
N ASP A 130 -5.46 -15.29 1.17
CA ASP A 130 -5.94 -15.92 -0.04
C ASP A 130 -5.09 -17.16 -0.36
N LYS A 131 -5.70 -18.33 -0.20
CA LYS A 131 -5.02 -19.63 -0.38
C LYS A 131 -4.68 -19.95 -1.83
N SER A 132 -5.21 -19.18 -2.79
CA SER A 132 -4.84 -19.30 -4.19
C SER A 132 -3.39 -18.85 -4.46
N ASN A 133 -2.86 -17.95 -3.61
CA ASN A 133 -1.49 -17.47 -3.71
C ASN A 133 -0.53 -18.32 -2.86
N LYS A 134 0.23 -19.20 -3.53
CA LYS A 134 1.16 -20.15 -2.88
C LYS A 134 2.31 -19.46 -2.14
N ASP A 135 2.75 -18.30 -2.62
CA ASP A 135 3.88 -17.57 -2.04
C ASP A 135 3.50 -16.97 -0.68
N PHE A 136 2.24 -16.53 -0.52
CA PHE A 136 1.74 -16.03 0.77
C PHE A 136 1.50 -17.11 1.79
N LYS A 137 0.98 -18.25 1.36
CA LYS A 137 0.78 -19.39 2.24
C LYS A 137 2.07 -19.85 2.92
N ALA A 138 3.22 -19.67 2.27
CA ALA A 138 4.53 -20.01 2.82
C ALA A 138 5.09 -18.98 3.81
N LEU A 139 4.58 -17.75 3.78
CA LEU A 139 5.11 -16.64 4.56
C LEU A 139 4.32 -16.36 5.86
N PHE A 140 3.07 -16.79 5.93
CA PHE A 140 2.18 -16.44 7.03
C PHE A 140 1.43 -17.65 7.56
N GLU A 141 1.30 -17.72 8.89
CA GLU A 141 0.36 -18.63 9.55
C GLU A 141 -1.06 -18.05 9.45
N ASP A 142 -2.01 -18.84 8.96
CA ASP A 142 -3.39 -18.42 8.74
C ASP A 142 -4.33 -19.12 9.76
N PRO A 143 -5.18 -18.39 10.49
CA PRO A 143 -5.38 -16.94 10.49
C PRO A 143 -4.44 -16.21 11.47
N PHE A 144 -4.19 -14.92 11.24
CA PHE A 144 -3.49 -14.09 12.21
C PHE A 144 -4.25 -12.78 12.53
N HIS A 145 -3.91 -12.12 13.65
CA HIS A 145 -4.58 -10.92 14.10
C HIS A 145 -3.81 -9.67 13.72
N VAL A 146 -4.54 -8.66 13.28
CA VAL A 146 -4.00 -7.34 12.97
C VAL A 146 -4.89 -6.24 13.54
N LEU A 147 -4.31 -5.06 13.70
CA LEU A 147 -5.05 -3.86 14.07
C LEU A 147 -5.72 -3.26 12.84
N HIS A 148 -7.05 -3.20 12.84
CA HIS A 148 -7.83 -2.48 11.85
C HIS A 148 -8.00 -1.04 12.28
N TRP A 149 -7.80 -0.09 11.37
CA TRP A 149 -8.10 1.32 11.58
C TRP A 149 -8.40 1.98 10.24
N HIS A 150 -9.58 1.70 9.70
CA HIS A 150 -9.99 2.23 8.40
C HIS A 150 -11.51 2.25 8.26
N GLY A 151 -12.00 3.10 7.36
CA GLY A 151 -13.42 3.21 7.01
C GLY A 151 -13.72 2.90 5.55
N ASP A 152 -12.70 2.53 4.79
CA ASP A 152 -12.81 2.29 3.36
C ASP A 152 -12.35 0.88 3.01
N ARG A 153 -12.87 0.33 1.91
CA ARG A 153 -12.40 -0.91 1.31
C ARG A 153 -11.89 -0.67 -0.11
N ILE A 154 -10.94 -1.48 -0.52
CA ILE A 154 -10.36 -1.45 -1.86
C ILE A 154 -11.11 -2.43 -2.76
N LEU A 155 -11.45 -1.98 -3.95
CA LEU A 155 -11.92 -2.80 -5.05
C LEU A 155 -10.77 -2.98 -6.04
N LEU A 156 -10.28 -4.22 -6.20
CA LEU A 156 -9.14 -4.50 -7.07
C LEU A 156 -9.45 -4.24 -8.54
N PRO A 157 -8.47 -3.78 -9.32
CA PRO A 157 -8.65 -3.60 -10.77
C PRO A 157 -8.80 -4.97 -11.46
N ASN A 158 -9.56 -5.00 -12.56
CA ASN A 158 -9.73 -6.19 -13.41
C ASN A 158 -8.46 -6.59 -14.18
N LYS A 159 -7.43 -5.76 -14.23
CA LYS A 159 -6.13 -6.10 -14.83
C LYS A 159 -5.28 -6.88 -13.83
N GLN A 160 -4.70 -7.98 -14.29
CA GLN A 160 -3.67 -8.73 -13.57
C GLN A 160 -2.39 -7.88 -13.44
N TYR A 161 -2.35 -7.08 -12.39
CA TYR A 161 -1.06 -6.76 -11.80
C TYR A 161 -0.79 -7.89 -10.79
N SER A 162 0.44 -8.35 -10.67
CA SER A 162 0.84 -9.19 -9.54
C SER A 162 0.86 -8.33 -8.28
N LEU A 163 -0.33 -7.92 -7.84
CA LEU A 163 -0.51 -6.98 -6.75
C LEU A 163 -0.82 -7.77 -5.48
N LEU A 164 0.04 -7.66 -4.48
CA LEU A 164 -0.30 -8.00 -3.11
C LEU A 164 -0.81 -6.73 -2.43
N VAL A 165 -2.05 -6.72 -2.06
CA VAL A 165 -2.64 -5.63 -1.26
C VAL A 165 -2.76 -6.10 0.18
N VAL A 166 -2.05 -5.48 1.13
CA VAL A 166 -2.33 -5.62 2.56
C VAL A 166 -3.23 -4.47 3.00
N HIS A 167 -4.51 -4.60 2.70
CA HIS A 167 -5.57 -3.80 3.30
C HIS A 167 -6.39 -4.74 4.16
N VAL A 168 -6.54 -4.41 5.42
CA VAL A 168 -7.18 -5.29 6.37
C VAL A 168 -8.61 -4.86 6.54
N VAL A 169 -9.54 -5.59 5.95
CA VAL A 169 -10.98 -5.47 6.14
C VAL A 169 -11.49 -6.76 6.78
N ARG A 170 -12.42 -6.67 7.70
CA ARG A 170 -13.08 -7.84 8.33
C ARG A 170 -13.59 -8.78 7.24
N ASN A 171 -13.05 -10.00 7.17
CA ASN A 171 -13.28 -11.02 6.15
C ASN A 171 -12.61 -10.79 4.78
N SER A 172 -11.72 -9.83 4.63
CA SER A 172 -10.90 -9.71 3.44
C SER A 172 -9.53 -9.16 3.79
N PHE A 173 -8.52 -9.89 3.40
CA PHE A 173 -7.14 -9.45 3.49
C PHE A 173 -6.75 -8.80 2.17
N LEU A 174 -6.25 -7.61 2.25
CA LEU A 174 -5.73 -6.95 1.07
C LEU A 174 -4.42 -6.23 1.37
N GLY A 175 -3.30 -6.77 0.96
CA GLY A 175 -2.03 -6.05 1.00
C GLY A 175 -1.45 -5.94 -0.39
N LEU A 176 -1.07 -4.76 -0.86
CA LEU A 176 -0.51 -4.56 -2.20
C LEU A 176 1.02 -4.50 -2.14
N VAL A 177 1.67 -5.60 -2.48
CA VAL A 177 3.06 -5.63 -2.89
C VAL A 177 3.08 -5.97 -4.38
N ASN A 178 3.60 -5.09 -5.21
CA ASN A 178 3.98 -5.47 -6.56
C ASN A 178 5.25 -6.32 -6.44
N LEU A 179 5.08 -7.63 -6.30
CA LEU A 179 6.16 -8.58 -6.50
C LEU A 179 6.14 -8.92 -7.99
N LEU A 180 7.02 -8.27 -8.73
CA LEU A 180 7.41 -8.78 -10.04
C LEU A 180 8.07 -10.15 -9.82
N THR A 181 7.27 -11.18 -9.89
CA THR A 181 7.79 -12.51 -10.18
C THR A 181 7.86 -12.62 -11.70
N ASP A 182 9.07 -12.64 -12.21
CA ASP A 182 9.35 -13.15 -13.56
C ASP A 182 8.82 -14.59 -13.64
N TYR A 183 7.55 -14.73 -14.01
CA TYR A 183 6.92 -16.03 -14.30
C TYR A 183 7.11 -16.43 -15.76
N ASN A 184 8.23 -16.07 -16.36
CA ASN A 184 8.58 -16.52 -17.70
C ASN A 184 10.04 -17.02 -17.81
N SER A 185 10.49 -17.81 -16.83
CA SER A 185 11.72 -18.59 -17.03
C SER A 185 11.74 -19.81 -16.09
N ILE A 186 10.91 -20.80 -16.39
CA ILE A 186 11.20 -22.23 -16.26
C ILE A 186 10.46 -22.98 -17.37
#